data_2c20878d3e7e1de4785fdf9c6345b15f
#
_entry.id   2c20878d3e7e1de4785fdf9c6345b15f
#
_cell.length_a   1.000
_cell.length_b   1.000
_cell.length_c   1.000
_cell.angle_alpha   90.00
_cell.angle_beta   90.00
_cell.angle_gamma   90.00
#
_symmetry.space_group_name_H-M   'P 1'
#
loop_
_entity.id
_entity.type
_entity.pdbx_description
1 polymer ?
#
loop_
_entity_poly.entity_id
_entity_poly.type
_entity_poly.pdbx_seq_one_letter_code
_entity_poly.pdbx_strand_id
1 'polypeptide(L)'
;MCIRDRYDVDTVVFNDELSPAQQNNLEKAFKRSAIDRTAVILDIFAQNASTPEGKAQVELAQLQYLLPRLRGRGIALSQQGGGIGTRGPGETKLEVDRRRLVRKVHYLQKQLNGIRLARKNQSKRRRKSVNQSIAIVGYTNAGKSTLLNCLTQSDDDALVADRLFATLDPITRALQLPGGEPVSYTHLTLPTIVS
;
A
#
# COMPACT_ATOMS: atom_id res chain seq x y z
N MET A 1 -34.25 2.42 -14.51
CA MET A 1 -33.63 3.63 -13.93
C MET A 1 -32.54 3.14 -12.96
N CYS A 2 -31.27 3.29 -13.32
CA CYS A 2 -30.17 2.83 -12.47
C CYS A 2 -29.91 3.81 -11.33
N ILE A 3 -29.43 3.31 -10.20
CA ILE A 3 -29.01 4.15 -9.05
C ILE A 3 -28.04 5.25 -9.51
N ARG A 4 -27.14 4.94 -10.47
CA ARG A 4 -26.25 5.88 -11.13
C ARG A 4 -26.94 7.14 -11.66
N ASP A 5 -28.08 6.97 -12.34
CA ASP A 5 -28.76 8.07 -13.02
C ASP A 5 -29.53 8.96 -12.03
N ARG A 6 -29.77 8.41 -10.82
CA ARG A 6 -30.49 9.10 -9.73
C ARG A 6 -29.59 9.99 -8.88
N TYR A 7 -28.30 9.63 -8.74
CA TYR A 7 -27.38 10.28 -7.79
C TYR A 7 -26.17 10.95 -8.43
N ASP A 8 -26.09 10.98 -9.77
CA ASP A 8 -24.97 11.56 -10.54
C ASP A 8 -23.56 11.20 -9.98
N VAL A 9 -23.34 9.92 -9.76
CA VAL A 9 -22.11 9.41 -9.15
C VAL A 9 -20.93 9.45 -10.13
N ASP A 10 -19.77 9.89 -9.70
CA ASP A 10 -18.55 9.94 -10.51
C ASP A 10 -17.78 8.62 -10.52
N THR A 11 -17.85 7.86 -9.43
CA THR A 11 -17.07 6.63 -9.25
C THR A 11 -17.94 5.54 -8.65
N VAL A 12 -17.81 4.32 -9.16
CA VAL A 12 -18.47 3.12 -8.64
C VAL A 12 -17.42 2.25 -7.95
N VAL A 13 -17.65 1.90 -6.69
CA VAL A 13 -16.76 1.08 -5.87
C VAL A 13 -17.31 -0.34 -5.77
N PHE A 14 -16.48 -1.33 -6.09
CA PHE A 14 -16.80 -2.75 -5.96
C PHE A 14 -16.11 -3.36 -4.75
N ASN A 15 -16.84 -4.16 -3.99
CA ASN A 15 -16.27 -4.86 -2.83
C ASN A 15 -15.33 -6.00 -3.22
N ASP A 16 -15.55 -6.59 -4.39
CA ASP A 16 -14.73 -7.68 -4.92
C ASP A 16 -13.56 -7.16 -5.75
N GLU A 17 -12.51 -7.96 -5.85
CA GLU A 17 -11.37 -7.64 -6.72
C GLU A 17 -11.79 -7.74 -8.19
N LEU A 18 -11.43 -6.72 -8.96
CA LEU A 18 -11.69 -6.66 -10.39
C LEU A 18 -10.42 -7.01 -11.19
N SER A 19 -10.55 -7.95 -12.10
CA SER A 19 -9.52 -8.10 -13.12
C SER A 19 -9.44 -6.86 -14.01
N PRO A 20 -8.29 -6.58 -14.67
CA PRO A 20 -8.16 -5.43 -15.56
C PRO A 20 -9.20 -5.41 -16.69
N ALA A 21 -9.59 -6.58 -17.20
CA ALA A 21 -10.61 -6.71 -18.25
C ALA A 21 -12.02 -6.39 -17.72
N GLN A 22 -12.37 -6.89 -16.53
CA GLN A 22 -13.65 -6.60 -15.88
C GLN A 22 -13.78 -5.10 -15.58
N GLN A 23 -12.75 -4.49 -14.99
CA GLN A 23 -12.74 -3.06 -14.71
C GLN A 23 -12.99 -2.24 -15.98
N ASN A 24 -12.29 -2.54 -17.07
CA ASN A 24 -12.43 -1.85 -18.34
C ASN A 24 -13.84 -2.00 -18.94
N ASN A 25 -14.43 -3.19 -18.84
CA ASN A 25 -15.80 -3.43 -19.30
C ASN A 25 -16.84 -2.69 -18.47
N LEU A 26 -16.66 -2.63 -17.14
CA LEU A 26 -17.52 -1.89 -16.23
C LEU A 26 -17.41 -0.37 -16.46
N GLU A 27 -16.20 0.16 -16.65
CA GLU A 27 -15.99 1.58 -16.99
C GLU A 27 -16.68 1.96 -18.31
N LYS A 28 -16.64 1.09 -19.31
CA LYS A 28 -17.36 1.29 -20.59
C LYS A 28 -18.88 1.24 -20.41
N ALA A 29 -19.36 0.28 -19.63
CA ALA A 29 -20.80 0.11 -19.39
C ALA A 29 -21.40 1.27 -18.58
N PHE A 30 -20.70 1.70 -17.53
CA PHE A 30 -21.19 2.79 -16.66
C PHE A 30 -20.83 4.19 -17.19
N LYS A 31 -19.85 4.30 -18.12
CA LYS A 31 -19.26 5.59 -18.54
C LYS A 31 -18.73 6.40 -17.35
N ARG A 32 -18.31 5.74 -16.29
CA ARG A 32 -17.80 6.29 -15.03
C ARG A 32 -16.62 5.45 -14.58
N SER A 33 -15.81 5.99 -13.67
CA SER A 33 -14.70 5.26 -13.09
C SER A 33 -15.21 4.07 -12.27
N ALA A 34 -14.58 2.90 -12.43
CA ALA A 34 -14.84 1.72 -11.63
C ALA A 34 -13.56 1.35 -10.87
N ILE A 35 -13.67 1.28 -9.55
CA ILE A 35 -12.55 0.89 -8.68
C ILE A 35 -12.97 -0.28 -7.80
N ASP A 36 -12.00 -1.08 -7.41
CA ASP A 36 -12.22 -2.21 -6.53
C ASP A 36 -11.76 -1.90 -5.09
N ARG A 37 -12.08 -2.81 -4.18
CA ARG A 37 -11.68 -2.72 -2.78
C ARG A 37 -10.16 -2.57 -2.62
N THR A 38 -9.37 -3.26 -3.45
CA THR A 38 -7.90 -3.20 -3.39
C THR A 38 -7.38 -1.81 -3.71
N ALA A 39 -7.96 -1.13 -4.71
CA ALA A 39 -7.61 0.26 -5.03
C ALA A 39 -7.88 1.20 -3.85
N VAL A 40 -9.04 1.07 -3.20
CA VAL A 40 -9.40 1.89 -2.03
C VAL A 40 -8.44 1.67 -0.87
N ILE A 41 -8.11 0.40 -0.57
CA ILE A 41 -7.16 0.06 0.49
C ILE A 41 -5.78 0.64 0.21
N LEU A 42 -5.30 0.54 -1.03
CA LEU A 42 -4.00 1.09 -1.43
C LEU A 42 -3.96 2.62 -1.30
N ASP A 43 -5.07 3.30 -1.59
CA ASP A 43 -5.18 4.75 -1.42
C ASP A 43 -5.14 5.15 0.06
N ILE A 44 -5.90 4.44 0.92
CA ILE A 44 -5.85 4.64 2.37
C ILE A 44 -4.44 4.44 2.91
N PHE A 45 -3.73 3.40 2.46
CA PHE A 45 -2.34 3.17 2.85
C PHE A 45 -1.39 4.27 2.36
N ALA A 46 -1.61 4.81 1.16
CA ALA A 46 -0.80 5.91 0.65
C ALA A 46 -0.94 7.17 1.50
N GLN A 47 -2.14 7.44 2.01
CA GLN A 47 -2.41 8.58 2.89
C GLN A 47 -1.82 8.38 4.30
N ASN A 48 -1.78 7.15 4.80
CA ASN A 48 -1.34 6.84 6.16
C ASN A 48 0.14 6.47 6.29
N ALA A 49 0.84 6.21 5.17
CA ALA A 49 2.27 5.87 5.20
C ALA A 49 3.11 7.08 5.62
N SER A 50 3.75 7.00 6.79
CA SER A 50 4.60 8.06 7.33
C SER A 50 6.08 7.80 7.06
N THR A 51 6.53 6.56 7.19
CA THR A 51 7.94 6.19 7.01
C THR A 51 8.36 6.06 5.55
N PRO A 52 9.64 6.30 5.22
CA PRO A 52 10.15 6.08 3.87
C PRO A 52 9.96 4.63 3.38
N GLU A 53 10.03 3.66 4.29
CA GLU A 53 9.79 2.25 3.97
C GLU A 53 8.31 2.00 3.66
N GLY A 54 7.40 2.47 4.51
CA GLY A 54 5.96 2.37 4.28
C GLY A 54 5.54 3.01 2.97
N LYS A 55 6.02 4.22 2.69
CA LYS A 55 5.80 4.90 1.40
C LYS A 55 6.29 4.09 0.21
N ALA A 56 7.51 3.54 0.28
CA ALA A 56 8.06 2.72 -0.79
C ALA A 56 7.28 1.40 -1.00
N GLN A 57 6.80 0.77 0.10
CA GLN A 57 5.97 -0.44 0.03
C GLN A 57 4.62 -0.16 -0.63
N VAL A 58 3.95 0.91 -0.22
CA VAL A 58 2.65 1.29 -0.79
C VAL A 58 2.79 1.68 -2.25
N GLU A 59 3.80 2.49 -2.59
CA GLU A 59 4.06 2.87 -3.98
C GLU A 59 4.36 1.66 -4.86
N LEU A 60 5.13 0.69 -4.36
CA LEU A 60 5.37 -0.57 -5.05
C LEU A 60 4.07 -1.33 -5.30
N ALA A 61 3.22 -1.48 -4.29
CA ALA A 61 1.94 -2.16 -4.41
C ALA A 61 1.00 -1.45 -5.40
N GLN A 62 0.92 -0.11 -5.35
CA GLN A 62 0.14 0.68 -6.31
C GLN A 62 0.63 0.49 -7.74
N LEU A 63 1.94 0.50 -7.97
CA LEU A 63 2.51 0.27 -9.30
C LEU A 63 2.23 -1.16 -9.80
N GLN A 64 2.33 -2.17 -8.95
CA GLN A 64 2.00 -3.55 -9.29
C GLN A 64 0.52 -3.72 -9.63
N TYR A 65 -0.36 -3.02 -8.92
CA TYR A 65 -1.79 -2.99 -9.20
C TYR A 65 -2.12 -2.29 -10.53
N LEU A 66 -1.44 -1.18 -10.84
CA LEU A 66 -1.69 -0.36 -12.03
C LEU A 66 -1.10 -0.95 -13.31
N LEU A 67 0.08 -1.57 -13.25
CA LEU A 67 0.80 -2.08 -14.43
C LEU A 67 -0.04 -2.98 -15.36
N PRO A 68 -0.78 -4.00 -14.87
CA PRO A 68 -1.63 -4.82 -15.72
C PRO A 68 -2.84 -4.04 -16.28
N ARG A 69 -3.31 -3.01 -15.57
CA ARG A 69 -4.46 -2.18 -15.93
C ARG A 69 -4.16 -1.15 -17.01
N LEU A 70 -2.89 -0.81 -17.21
CA LEU A 70 -2.46 0.08 -18.31
C LEU A 70 -2.62 -0.55 -19.69
N ARG A 71 -2.58 -1.87 -19.83
CA ARG A 71 -2.70 -2.56 -21.12
C ARG A 71 -4.05 -2.38 -21.81
N GLY A 72 -5.12 -2.08 -21.07
CA GLY A 72 -6.46 -1.90 -21.63
C GLY A 72 -6.80 -0.46 -22.04
N ARG A 73 -6.08 0.54 -21.55
CA ARG A 73 -6.37 1.96 -21.80
C ARG A 73 -5.66 2.52 -23.05
N GLY A 74 -4.73 1.77 -23.65
CA GLY A 74 -3.89 2.25 -24.73
C GLY A 74 -4.59 2.49 -26.06
N ILE A 75 -5.65 1.77 -26.33
CA ILE A 75 -6.41 1.88 -27.58
C ILE A 75 -7.22 3.18 -27.61
N ALA A 76 -7.74 3.62 -26.46
CA ALA A 76 -8.53 4.86 -26.37
C ALA A 76 -7.67 6.14 -26.49
N LEU A 77 -6.40 6.09 -26.02
CA LEU A 77 -5.48 7.23 -26.08
C LEU A 77 -4.72 7.34 -27.41
N SER A 78 -4.56 6.25 -28.15
CA SER A 78 -3.87 6.27 -29.46
C SER A 78 -4.76 6.75 -30.62
N GLN A 79 -6.08 6.72 -30.46
CA GLN A 79 -7.02 7.22 -31.48
C GLN A 79 -7.14 8.75 -31.53
N GLN A 80 -6.68 9.47 -30.52
CA GLN A 80 -6.71 10.95 -30.49
C GLN A 80 -5.43 11.61 -31.05
N GLY A 81 -4.47 10.84 -31.52
CA GLY A 81 -3.18 11.35 -32.03
C GLY A 81 -2.92 11.02 -33.50
N GLY A 82 -3.90 11.23 -34.36
CA GLY A 82 -3.73 11.13 -35.82
C GLY A 82 -2.96 12.32 -36.39
N GLY A 83 -1.64 12.33 -36.23
CA GLY A 83 -0.72 13.25 -36.91
C GLY A 83 0.37 12.45 -37.59
N ILE A 84 0.38 12.41 -38.91
CA ILE A 84 1.47 11.91 -39.72
C ILE A 84 2.71 12.77 -39.44
N GLY A 85 3.72 12.21 -38.78
CA GLY A 85 5.07 12.74 -38.90
C GLY A 85 5.77 13.26 -37.65
N THR A 86 5.97 12.47 -36.60
CA THR A 86 7.07 12.77 -35.66
C THR A 86 7.44 11.60 -34.71
N ARG A 87 7.21 10.35 -35.08
CA ARG A 87 7.77 9.22 -34.29
C ARG A 87 8.34 8.18 -35.21
N GLY A 88 9.62 7.86 -34.98
CA GLY A 88 10.29 6.76 -35.63
C GLY A 88 9.53 5.42 -35.43
N PRO A 89 9.76 4.43 -36.30
CA PRO A 89 9.09 3.13 -36.22
C PRO A 89 9.51 2.43 -34.92
N GLY A 90 8.66 2.44 -33.90
CA GLY A 90 9.01 1.58 -32.79
C GLY A 90 8.19 1.65 -31.51
N GLU A 91 7.97 2.73 -30.87
CA GLU A 91 7.38 2.70 -29.51
C GLU A 91 6.18 3.63 -29.35
N THR A 92 5.06 3.06 -28.92
CA THR A 92 3.91 3.86 -28.51
C THR A 92 4.21 4.56 -27.19
N LYS A 93 3.63 5.75 -26.94
CA LYS A 93 3.78 6.50 -25.68
C LYS A 93 3.54 5.61 -24.46
N LEU A 94 2.57 4.71 -24.55
CA LEU A 94 2.25 3.72 -23.52
C LEU A 94 3.38 2.75 -23.22
N GLU A 95 4.12 2.33 -24.22
CA GLU A 95 5.22 1.40 -24.04
C GLU A 95 6.39 2.07 -23.32
N VAL A 96 6.67 3.31 -23.63
CA VAL A 96 7.65 4.14 -22.91
C VAL A 96 7.24 4.35 -21.46
N ASP A 97 5.98 4.70 -21.20
CA ASP A 97 5.47 4.93 -19.84
C ASP A 97 5.47 3.60 -19.05
N ARG A 98 5.07 2.50 -19.66
CA ARG A 98 5.15 1.18 -19.03
C ARG A 98 6.59 0.82 -18.65
N ARG A 99 7.56 1.07 -19.54
CA ARG A 99 8.98 0.82 -19.27
C ARG A 99 9.49 1.67 -18.11
N ARG A 100 9.06 2.93 -18.01
CA ARG A 100 9.37 3.81 -16.85
C ARG A 100 8.84 3.23 -15.54
N LEU A 101 7.58 2.79 -15.54
CA LEU A 101 6.94 2.20 -14.34
C LEU A 101 7.61 0.89 -13.94
N VAL A 102 7.96 0.02 -14.87
CA VAL A 102 8.71 -1.21 -14.60
C VAL A 102 10.08 -0.91 -13.99
N ARG A 103 10.81 0.09 -14.51
CA ARG A 103 12.09 0.51 -13.90
C ARG A 103 11.89 1.02 -12.47
N LYS A 104 10.81 1.78 -12.23
CA LYS A 104 10.47 2.27 -10.89
C LYS A 104 10.15 1.12 -9.94
N VAL A 105 9.42 0.12 -10.37
CA VAL A 105 9.16 -1.11 -9.60
C VAL A 105 10.46 -1.80 -9.19
N HIS A 106 11.39 -2.02 -10.13
CA HIS A 106 12.69 -2.63 -9.82
C HIS A 106 13.51 -1.79 -8.84
N TYR A 107 13.50 -0.47 -9.00
CA TYR A 107 14.18 0.45 -8.08
C TYR A 107 13.64 0.35 -6.66
N LEU A 108 12.30 0.40 -6.50
CA LEU A 108 11.64 0.27 -5.20
C LEU A 108 11.87 -1.10 -4.56
N GLN A 109 11.84 -2.18 -5.34
CA GLN A 109 12.18 -3.53 -4.86
C GLN A 109 13.61 -3.60 -4.33
N LYS A 110 14.56 -3.00 -5.04
CA LYS A 110 15.96 -2.93 -4.59
C LYS A 110 16.11 -2.14 -3.30
N GLN A 111 15.45 -0.99 -3.17
CA GLN A 111 15.42 -0.21 -1.93
C GLN A 111 14.87 -1.02 -0.76
N LEU A 112 13.71 -1.65 -0.92
CA LEU A 112 13.07 -2.45 0.12
C LEU A 112 13.93 -3.64 0.54
N ASN A 113 14.61 -4.29 -0.40
CA ASN A 113 15.55 -5.36 -0.09
C ASN A 113 16.74 -4.85 0.74
N GLY A 114 17.26 -3.67 0.45
CA GLY A 114 18.31 -3.02 1.27
C GLY A 114 17.85 -2.77 2.70
N ILE A 115 16.64 -2.23 2.88
CA ILE A 115 16.04 -1.98 4.21
C ILE A 115 15.82 -3.30 4.97
N ARG A 116 15.32 -4.34 4.29
CA ARG A 116 15.13 -5.67 4.89
C ARG A 116 16.44 -6.27 5.39
N LEU A 117 17.53 -6.13 4.62
CA LEU A 117 18.85 -6.59 5.05
C LEU A 117 19.38 -5.82 6.25
N ALA A 118 19.23 -4.49 6.25
CA ALA A 118 19.60 -3.65 7.39
C ALA A 118 18.82 -4.05 8.67
N ARG A 119 17.50 -4.24 8.57
CA ARG A 119 16.65 -4.73 9.67
C ARG A 119 17.06 -6.12 10.16
N LYS A 120 17.37 -7.05 9.25
CA LYS A 120 17.85 -8.39 9.60
C LYS A 120 19.14 -8.33 10.42
N ASN A 121 20.05 -7.42 10.05
CA ASN A 121 21.30 -7.22 10.78
C ASN A 121 21.07 -6.59 12.16
N GLN A 122 20.16 -5.61 12.26
CA GLN A 122 19.76 -5.02 13.54
C GLN A 122 19.09 -6.06 14.44
N SER A 123 18.19 -6.89 13.89
CA SER A 123 17.54 -7.97 14.63
C SER A 123 18.52 -9.02 15.16
N LYS A 124 19.55 -9.37 14.36
CA LYS A 124 20.63 -10.27 14.82
C LYS A 124 21.42 -9.67 15.99
N ARG A 125 21.68 -8.35 15.98
CA ARG A 125 22.35 -7.66 17.08
C ARG A 125 21.48 -7.66 18.34
N ARG A 126 20.16 -7.38 18.22
CA ARG A 126 19.21 -7.41 19.34
C ARG A 126 19.06 -8.80 19.95
N ARG A 127 19.05 -9.87 19.13
CA ARG A 127 19.00 -11.26 19.64
C ARG A 127 20.24 -11.68 20.44
N LYS A 128 21.35 -10.97 20.28
CA LYS A 128 22.59 -11.18 21.09
C LYS A 128 22.56 -10.39 22.39
N SER A 129 21.68 -9.41 22.53
CA SER A 129 21.46 -8.70 23.80
C SER A 129 20.49 -9.51 24.68
N VAL A 130 20.61 -9.36 25.98
CA VAL A 130 19.77 -10.03 26.99
C VAL A 130 18.30 -9.64 26.89
N ASN A 131 17.99 -8.56 26.16
CA ASN A 131 16.65 -8.00 26.08
C ASN A 131 15.73 -8.89 25.25
N GLN A 132 14.62 -9.32 25.85
CA GLN A 132 13.55 -10.04 25.17
C GLN A 132 12.79 -9.10 24.24
N SER A 133 12.25 -9.63 23.14
CA SER A 133 11.41 -8.86 22.22
C SER A 133 10.06 -9.55 22.04
N ILE A 134 8.96 -8.79 22.19
CA ILE A 134 7.60 -9.29 22.04
C ILE A 134 6.97 -8.58 20.83
N ALA A 135 6.19 -9.31 20.03
CA ALA A 135 5.44 -8.75 18.92
C ALA A 135 3.93 -8.79 19.21
N ILE A 136 3.26 -7.64 19.09
CA ILE A 136 1.80 -7.55 19.15
C ILE A 136 1.27 -7.65 17.72
N VAL A 137 0.49 -8.68 17.43
CA VAL A 137 -0.07 -8.98 16.10
C VAL A 137 -1.60 -9.11 16.20
N GLY A 138 -2.32 -8.61 15.19
CA GLY A 138 -3.77 -8.74 15.14
C GLY A 138 -4.38 -7.89 14.02
N TYR A 139 -5.69 -8.03 13.81
CA TYR A 139 -6.45 -7.31 12.80
C TYR A 139 -6.41 -5.78 13.00
N THR A 140 -6.71 -5.05 11.93
CA THR A 140 -6.92 -3.60 12.01
C THR A 140 -8.04 -3.28 12.99
N ASN A 141 -7.88 -2.18 13.73
CA ASN A 141 -8.83 -1.73 14.77
C ASN A 141 -9.06 -2.72 15.93
N ALA A 142 -8.15 -3.68 16.18
CA ALA A 142 -8.21 -4.63 17.31
C ALA A 142 -7.58 -4.08 18.60
N GLY A 143 -7.35 -2.78 18.71
CA GLY A 143 -6.82 -2.14 19.91
C GLY A 143 -5.32 -2.34 20.15
N LYS A 144 -4.53 -2.79 19.15
CA LYS A 144 -3.08 -3.03 19.31
C LYS A 144 -2.29 -1.79 19.73
N SER A 145 -2.56 -0.65 19.10
CA SER A 145 -1.89 0.61 19.42
C SER A 145 -2.29 1.13 20.80
N THR A 146 -3.56 0.95 21.17
CA THR A 146 -4.05 1.29 22.52
C THR A 146 -3.36 0.45 23.58
N LEU A 147 -3.25 -0.86 23.34
CA LEU A 147 -2.53 -1.77 24.26
C LEU A 147 -1.05 -1.39 24.37
N LEU A 148 -0.39 -1.07 23.25
CA LEU A 148 0.99 -0.63 23.24
C LEU A 148 1.19 0.64 24.06
N ASN A 149 0.33 1.66 23.88
CA ASN A 149 0.39 2.91 24.62
C ASN A 149 0.16 2.68 26.13
N CYS A 150 -0.83 1.86 26.50
CA CYS A 150 -1.08 1.50 27.91
C CYS A 150 0.13 0.83 28.56
N LEU A 151 0.83 -0.04 27.83
CA LEU A 151 1.99 -0.75 28.36
C LEU A 151 3.25 0.11 28.47
N THR A 152 3.44 1.07 27.56
CA THR A 152 4.71 1.81 27.45
C THR A 152 4.72 3.12 28.21
N GLN A 153 3.56 3.68 28.62
CA GLN A 153 3.42 4.96 29.35
C GLN A 153 4.38 6.04 28.80
N SER A 154 4.56 6.10 27.47
CA SER A 154 5.50 7.02 26.86
C SER A 154 4.78 8.31 26.45
N ASP A 155 5.44 9.47 26.63
CA ASP A 155 4.93 10.80 26.23
C ASP A 155 4.64 10.88 24.71
N ASP A 156 5.18 9.97 23.94
CA ASP A 156 5.09 9.90 22.47
C ASP A 156 4.10 8.78 22.09
N ASP A 157 2.81 9.06 22.23
CA ASP A 157 1.75 8.09 21.99
C ASP A 157 1.76 7.57 20.53
N ALA A 158 1.62 6.25 20.36
CA ALA A 158 1.32 5.69 19.06
C ALA A 158 -0.05 6.20 18.62
N LEU A 159 -0.16 6.61 17.36
CA LEU A 159 -1.39 7.14 16.79
C LEU A 159 -2.53 6.14 16.99
N VAL A 160 -3.45 6.46 17.88
CA VAL A 160 -4.69 5.72 18.09
C VAL A 160 -5.77 6.46 17.32
N ALA A 161 -6.25 5.87 16.25
CA ALA A 161 -7.36 6.41 15.49
C ALA A 161 -8.42 5.33 15.31
N ASP A 162 -9.66 5.68 15.52
CA ASP A 162 -10.81 4.81 15.22
C ASP A 162 -11.05 4.76 13.70
N ARG A 163 -10.01 4.33 12.99
CA ARG A 163 -9.99 4.17 11.54
C ARG A 163 -9.37 2.84 11.16
N LEU A 164 -9.94 2.18 10.17
CA LEU A 164 -9.32 1.01 9.57
C LEU A 164 -7.99 1.42 8.93
N PHE A 165 -6.96 0.59 9.09
CA PHE A 165 -5.62 0.81 8.53
C PHE A 165 -4.92 2.08 9.02
N ALA A 166 -5.20 2.55 10.25
CA ALA A 166 -4.58 3.73 10.83
C ALA A 166 -3.06 3.59 10.98
N THR A 167 -2.57 2.38 11.26
CA THR A 167 -1.14 2.09 11.45
C THR A 167 -0.64 1.14 10.37
N LEU A 168 0.21 1.63 9.48
CA LEU A 168 0.88 0.83 8.45
C LEU A 168 2.32 0.48 8.86
N ASP A 169 2.99 1.43 9.51
CA ASP A 169 4.40 1.29 9.88
C ASP A 169 4.56 0.53 11.20
N PRO A 170 5.56 -0.39 11.31
CA PRO A 170 5.85 -1.07 12.56
C PRO A 170 6.44 -0.10 13.58
N ILE A 171 5.83 -0.02 14.75
CA ILE A 171 6.30 0.81 15.88
C ILE A 171 7.02 -0.09 16.88
N THR A 172 8.20 0.31 17.31
CA THR A 172 8.97 -0.40 18.35
C THR A 172 9.13 0.50 19.57
N ARG A 173 8.76 0.00 20.74
CA ARG A 173 8.87 0.69 22.03
C ARG A 173 9.66 -0.14 23.02
N ALA A 174 10.28 0.53 23.97
CA ALA A 174 10.91 -0.13 25.13
C ALA A 174 9.89 -0.18 26.28
N LEU A 175 9.79 -1.31 26.95
CA LEU A 175 8.99 -1.47 28.16
C LEU A 175 9.92 -1.86 29.30
N GLN A 176 9.73 -1.24 30.47
CA GLN A 176 10.35 -1.66 31.71
C GLN A 176 9.37 -2.59 32.45
N LEU A 177 9.78 -3.83 32.65
CA LEU A 177 9.03 -4.77 33.47
C LEU A 177 9.27 -4.51 34.96
N PRO A 178 8.36 -4.94 35.85
CA PRO A 178 8.52 -4.80 37.30
C PRO A 178 9.79 -5.44 37.86
N GLY A 179 10.52 -6.24 37.12
CA GLY A 179 11.82 -6.82 37.47
C GLY A 179 13.04 -6.04 36.98
N GLY A 180 12.86 -4.88 36.35
CA GLY A 180 13.95 -4.02 35.84
C GLY A 180 14.57 -4.47 34.51
N GLU A 181 14.13 -5.57 33.90
CA GLU A 181 14.63 -6.00 32.60
C GLU A 181 13.93 -5.23 31.45
N PRO A 182 14.68 -4.56 30.56
CA PRO A 182 14.10 -3.86 29.44
C PRO A 182 13.61 -4.86 28.36
N VAL A 183 12.34 -4.74 27.97
CA VAL A 183 11.74 -5.51 26.88
C VAL A 183 11.41 -4.59 25.71
N SER A 184 11.75 -5.02 24.49
CA SER A 184 11.42 -4.29 23.26
C SER A 184 10.18 -4.86 22.61
N TYR A 185 9.15 -4.05 22.40
CA TYR A 185 7.92 -4.42 21.68
C TYR A 185 7.95 -3.93 20.25
N THR A 186 7.51 -4.76 19.33
CA THR A 186 7.30 -4.40 17.93
C THR A 186 5.84 -4.60 17.57
N HIS A 187 5.18 -3.55 17.10
CA HIS A 187 3.81 -3.57 16.62
C HIS A 187 3.80 -3.81 15.11
N LEU A 188 3.11 -4.85 14.66
CA LEU A 188 2.92 -5.17 13.25
C LEU A 188 1.42 -5.20 12.94
N THR A 189 0.98 -4.38 11.99
CA THR A 189 -0.28 -4.58 11.31
C THR A 189 -0.05 -5.53 10.13
N LEU A 190 -0.69 -6.69 10.14
CA LEU A 190 -0.76 -7.52 8.95
C LEU A 190 -1.87 -6.94 8.06
N PRO A 191 -1.57 -6.54 6.82
CA PRO A 191 -2.63 -6.34 5.85
C PRO A 191 -3.29 -7.71 5.65
N THR A 192 -4.57 -7.80 5.94
CA THR A 192 -5.35 -8.98 5.61
C THR A 192 -5.55 -8.97 4.09
N ILE A 193 -4.63 -9.59 3.37
CA ILE A 193 -4.90 -10.05 2.02
C ILE A 193 -5.78 -11.29 2.24
N VAL A 194 -7.08 -11.10 2.16
CA VAL A 194 -8.03 -12.21 2.10
C VAL A 194 -7.87 -12.79 0.70
N SER A 195 -7.28 -13.98 0.64
CA SER A 195 -7.30 -14.85 -0.53
C SER A 195 -8.73 -15.30 -0.86
#